data_91935ebb68ff889c035466fe6ad9f74a
#
_entry.id   91935ebb68ff889c035466fe6ad9f74a
#
_cell.length_a   1.000
_cell.length_b   1.000
_cell.length_c   1.000
_cell.angle_alpha   90.00
_cell.angle_beta   90.00
_cell.angle_gamma   90.00
#
_symmetry.space_group_name_H-M   'P 1'
#
loop_
_entity.id
_entity.type
_entity.pdbx_description
1 polymer ?
#
loop_
_entity_poly.entity_id
_entity_poly.type
_entity_poly.pdbx_seq_one_letter_code
_entity_poly.pdbx_strand_id
1 'polypeptide(L)'
;MSQYGVGVEDALGAIMSGENVFISGYAGAGKSHTIKTIQSLYAGSVLTVAPTGAAAINVDGMTAHRAFGLSLGVSTKKDAEEIKSKAKKLLKSKALKILIIEEISMFRADKLWEMDMKCRLARKKPKEPFGGLQVCMFGDFLQNPPVLKGEEKEIYYQFHDTELCCFSKTWKELNPYPVFLDKIYRQSSVHFSTLLNCLRKGERIPEIVEFMNTYCYNMGKPLDAITITSTNAAADKINKKRFDAIPGIPTVYKAKKTGQFNQTPVPEELYLKEGAQVMITVNDPKGLEEPSYVNGSRGEIVELRRYSVRVRLENGDIVDVEPYVWENVEYNPIKVKNPDGTITEEIEKIIIGEYRALPIRLGWAVTIHKAQGLTLPEVNVDFGNGTFAPGMAYVAFSRATSAKGLRLLRRIRDKDIIVDQRLVKFYEETFPGK
;
A
#
# COMPACT_ATOMS: atom_id res chain seq x y z
N MET A 1 1.05 3.01 31.02
CA MET A 1 1.39 2.14 29.90
C MET A 1 1.22 3.00 28.65
N SER A 2 2.19 3.04 27.76
CA SER A 2 2.16 3.93 26.62
C SER A 2 1.02 3.58 25.66
N GLN A 3 0.44 4.60 25.05
CA GLN A 3 -0.66 4.47 24.10
C GLN A 3 -0.19 3.76 22.80
N TYR A 4 1.12 3.67 22.57
CA TYR A 4 1.78 3.12 21.39
C TYR A 4 2.62 1.89 21.77
N GLY A 5 2.83 0.97 20.83
CA GLY A 5 3.79 -0.13 20.99
C GLY A 5 5.23 0.36 20.95
N VAL A 6 6.17 -0.39 21.55
CA VAL A 6 7.60 -0.03 21.65
C VAL A 6 8.20 0.42 20.32
N GLY A 7 7.92 -0.26 19.22
CA GLY A 7 8.45 0.11 17.89
C GLY A 7 7.92 1.44 17.37
N VAL A 8 6.67 1.83 17.68
CA VAL A 8 6.13 3.13 17.26
C VAL A 8 6.78 4.26 18.06
N GLU A 9 7.02 4.05 19.36
CA GLU A 9 7.72 5.03 20.21
C GLU A 9 9.16 5.22 19.76
N ASP A 10 9.85 4.13 19.45
CA ASP A 10 11.21 4.15 18.90
C ASP A 10 11.25 4.93 17.57
N ALA A 11 10.30 4.67 16.66
CA ALA A 11 10.16 5.43 15.41
C ALA A 11 9.98 6.93 15.67
N LEU A 12 9.06 7.31 16.53
CA LEU A 12 8.78 8.71 16.86
C LEU A 12 10.00 9.36 17.53
N GLY A 13 10.68 8.65 18.44
CA GLY A 13 11.90 9.12 19.08
C GLY A 13 13.03 9.42 18.09
N ALA A 14 13.29 8.50 17.16
CA ALA A 14 14.28 8.69 16.10
C ALA A 14 13.92 9.86 15.17
N ILE A 15 12.63 9.99 14.81
CA ILE A 15 12.16 11.11 13.98
C ILE A 15 12.31 12.45 14.71
N MET A 16 11.99 12.52 15.98
CA MET A 16 12.16 13.74 16.81
C MET A 16 13.64 14.12 16.97
N SER A 17 14.53 13.14 16.95
CA SER A 17 15.99 13.38 16.97
C SER A 17 16.56 13.81 15.62
N GLY A 18 15.73 13.86 14.56
CA GLY A 18 16.16 14.29 13.22
C GLY A 18 16.76 13.17 12.36
N GLU A 19 16.67 11.91 12.79
CA GLU A 19 17.19 10.77 12.04
C GLU A 19 16.34 10.48 10.80
N ASN A 20 16.99 10.05 9.72
CA ASN A 20 16.30 9.36 8.64
C ASN A 20 15.90 7.98 9.15
N VAL A 21 14.68 7.52 8.85
CA VAL A 21 14.21 6.24 9.40
C VAL A 21 13.71 5.29 8.32
N PHE A 22 13.96 4.00 8.51
CA PHE A 22 13.30 2.93 7.77
C PHE A 22 12.43 2.12 8.72
N ILE A 23 11.13 2.27 8.57
CA ILE A 23 10.13 1.63 9.42
C ILE A 23 9.55 0.44 8.67
N SER A 24 9.95 -0.75 9.09
CA SER A 24 9.41 -2.01 8.61
C SER A 24 8.63 -2.73 9.69
N GLY A 25 8.07 -3.88 9.36
CA GLY A 25 7.31 -4.68 10.32
C GLY A 25 6.36 -5.63 9.65
N TYR A 26 5.80 -6.52 10.45
CA TYR A 26 4.88 -7.54 9.98
C TYR A 26 3.65 -6.95 9.29
N ALA A 27 2.97 -7.78 8.48
CA ALA A 27 1.69 -7.38 7.91
C ALA A 27 0.67 -7.09 9.01
N GLY A 28 0.10 -5.88 9.02
CA GLY A 28 -0.85 -5.46 10.07
C GLY A 28 -0.19 -4.94 11.36
N ALA A 29 1.08 -4.55 11.32
CA ALA A 29 1.80 -3.99 12.49
C ALA A 29 1.56 -2.48 12.73
N GLY A 30 0.65 -1.81 11.99
CA GLY A 30 0.28 -0.42 12.26
C GLY A 30 1.09 0.64 11.51
N LYS A 31 1.81 0.30 10.43
CA LYS A 31 2.59 1.27 9.62
C LYS A 31 1.79 2.50 9.22
N SER A 32 0.61 2.32 8.64
CA SER A 32 -0.23 3.45 8.19
C SER A 32 -0.75 4.31 9.36
N HIS A 33 -0.95 3.74 10.53
CA HIS A 33 -1.28 4.50 11.75
C HIS A 33 -0.10 5.40 12.15
N THR A 34 1.12 4.87 12.14
CA THR A 34 2.34 5.64 12.44
C THR A 34 2.52 6.80 11.46
N ILE A 35 2.25 6.60 10.17
CA ILE A 35 2.27 7.69 9.17
C ILE A 35 1.31 8.81 9.57
N LYS A 36 0.06 8.50 9.90
CA LYS A 36 -0.94 9.49 10.29
C LYS A 36 -0.54 10.24 11.57
N THR A 37 0.08 9.55 12.52
CA THR A 37 0.63 10.18 13.73
C THR A 37 1.70 11.20 13.38
N ILE A 38 2.65 10.87 12.51
CA ILE A 38 3.71 11.80 12.08
C ILE A 38 3.10 13.00 11.33
N GLN A 39 2.15 12.77 10.42
CA GLN A 39 1.45 13.84 9.69
C GLN A 39 0.74 14.82 10.63
N SER A 40 0.16 14.32 11.71
CA SER A 40 -0.50 15.14 12.72
C SER A 40 0.51 15.95 13.55
N LEU A 41 1.59 15.31 13.99
CA LEU A 41 2.63 15.96 14.81
C LEU A 41 3.39 17.05 14.06
N TYR A 42 3.59 16.87 12.77
CA TYR A 42 4.38 17.77 11.92
C TYR A 42 3.52 18.45 10.83
N ALA A 43 2.25 18.73 11.15
CA ALA A 43 1.34 19.38 10.20
C ALA A 43 1.96 20.66 9.58
N GLY A 44 1.76 20.84 8.27
CA GLY A 44 2.36 21.94 7.52
C GLY A 44 3.84 21.81 7.17
N SER A 45 4.49 20.69 7.58
CA SER A 45 5.93 20.47 7.33
C SER A 45 6.25 19.12 6.68
N VAL A 46 5.24 18.33 6.33
CA VAL A 46 5.37 16.96 5.82
C VAL A 46 4.91 16.86 4.37
N LEU A 47 5.68 16.15 3.57
CA LEU A 47 5.26 15.65 2.26
C LEU A 47 5.17 14.13 2.32
N THR A 48 3.98 13.57 2.10
CA THR A 48 3.78 12.11 2.03
C THR A 48 3.62 11.66 0.58
N VAL A 49 4.43 10.69 0.17
CA VAL A 49 4.39 10.13 -1.18
C VAL A 49 4.28 8.62 -1.16
N ALA A 50 3.65 8.06 -2.20
CA ALA A 50 3.49 6.63 -2.40
C ALA A 50 3.71 6.24 -3.86
N PRO A 51 3.97 4.95 -4.19
CA PRO A 51 4.23 4.50 -5.56
C PRO A 51 2.99 4.54 -6.45
N THR A 52 1.80 4.33 -5.88
CA THR A 52 0.54 4.27 -6.62
C THR A 52 -0.50 5.24 -6.07
N GLY A 53 -1.50 5.59 -6.90
CA GLY A 53 -2.60 6.45 -6.46
C GLY A 53 -3.40 5.84 -5.30
N ALA A 54 -3.64 4.53 -5.32
CA ALA A 54 -4.35 3.84 -4.25
C ALA A 54 -3.59 3.89 -2.92
N ALA A 55 -2.27 3.63 -2.93
CA ALA A 55 -1.45 3.73 -1.74
C ALA A 55 -1.38 5.18 -1.22
N ALA A 56 -1.26 6.16 -2.13
CA ALA A 56 -1.23 7.58 -1.77
C ALA A 56 -2.52 8.03 -1.06
N ILE A 57 -3.67 7.62 -1.57
CA ILE A 57 -4.99 7.94 -0.98
C ILE A 57 -5.11 7.35 0.44
N ASN A 58 -4.63 6.13 0.66
CA ASN A 58 -4.73 5.46 1.96
C ASN A 58 -3.98 6.19 3.09
N VAL A 59 -3.00 7.00 2.75
CA VAL A 59 -2.16 7.75 3.70
C VAL A 59 -2.29 9.28 3.51
N ASP A 60 -3.36 9.74 2.90
CA ASP A 60 -3.60 11.17 2.65
C ASP A 60 -2.40 11.87 1.98
N GLY A 61 -1.75 11.15 1.06
CA GLY A 61 -0.56 11.59 0.34
C GLY A 61 -0.80 11.77 -1.16
N MET A 62 0.27 11.92 -1.91
CA MET A 62 0.26 11.98 -3.37
C MET A 62 1.23 10.96 -3.97
N THR A 63 1.12 10.69 -5.28
CA THR A 63 2.09 9.80 -5.92
C THR A 63 3.46 10.48 -6.04
N ALA A 64 4.54 9.70 -5.84
CA ALA A 64 5.90 10.21 -6.01
C ALA A 64 6.14 10.77 -7.41
N HIS A 65 5.60 10.11 -8.45
CA HIS A 65 5.67 10.61 -9.83
C HIS A 65 5.16 12.03 -9.97
N ARG A 66 4.13 12.36 -9.26
CA ARG A 66 3.53 13.68 -9.28
C ARG A 66 4.30 14.68 -8.43
N ALA A 67 4.67 14.31 -7.20
CA ALA A 67 5.40 15.17 -6.26
C ALA A 67 6.74 15.64 -6.85
N PHE A 68 7.44 14.72 -7.47
CA PHE A 68 8.79 14.93 -8.00
C PHE A 68 8.82 15.16 -9.51
N GLY A 69 7.74 14.88 -10.24
CA GLY A 69 7.75 14.87 -11.71
C GLY A 69 8.68 13.77 -12.24
N LEU A 70 8.59 12.55 -11.66
CA LEU A 70 9.44 11.42 -12.05
C LEU A 70 9.17 10.97 -13.49
N SER A 71 10.22 10.46 -14.13
CA SER A 71 10.14 9.82 -15.45
C SER A 71 9.29 8.53 -15.38
N LEU A 72 8.63 8.17 -16.50
CA LEU A 72 7.82 6.94 -16.56
C LEU A 72 8.66 5.68 -16.83
N GLY A 73 9.75 5.81 -17.59
CA GLY A 73 10.67 4.73 -17.92
C GLY A 73 11.81 4.56 -16.91
N VAL A 74 12.96 4.11 -17.37
CA VAL A 74 14.20 4.06 -16.58
C VAL A 74 14.71 5.48 -16.36
N SER A 75 15.02 5.83 -15.12
CA SER A 75 15.50 7.18 -14.78
C SER A 75 16.94 7.36 -15.25
N THR A 76 17.17 8.38 -16.03
CA THR A 76 18.50 8.79 -16.52
C THR A 76 19.00 10.02 -15.77
N LYS A 77 20.30 10.35 -15.94
CA LYS A 77 20.86 11.58 -15.39
C LYS A 77 20.11 12.83 -15.85
N LYS A 78 19.68 12.87 -17.11
CA LYS A 78 18.87 13.95 -17.66
C LYS A 78 17.54 14.10 -16.91
N ASP A 79 16.83 12.98 -16.66
CA ASP A 79 15.57 13.00 -15.91
C ASP A 79 15.75 13.52 -14.48
N ALA A 80 16.85 13.14 -13.82
CA ALA A 80 17.16 13.58 -12.46
C ALA A 80 17.53 15.07 -12.39
N GLU A 81 18.14 15.62 -13.42
CA GLU A 81 18.52 17.04 -13.52
C GLU A 81 17.35 17.94 -13.95
N GLU A 82 16.32 17.37 -14.59
CA GLU A 82 15.14 18.09 -15.02
C GLU A 82 14.09 18.15 -13.90
N ILE A 83 13.88 19.34 -13.31
CA ILE A 83 12.88 19.54 -12.27
C ILE A 83 11.79 20.48 -12.76
N LYS A 84 10.55 20.00 -12.85
CA LYS A 84 9.38 20.81 -13.19
C LYS A 84 9.21 21.95 -12.16
N SER A 85 8.83 23.14 -12.61
CA SER A 85 8.73 24.36 -11.78
C SER A 85 7.96 24.13 -10.48
N LYS A 86 6.87 23.37 -10.53
CA LYS A 86 6.01 23.07 -9.39
C LYS A 86 6.69 22.17 -8.37
N ALA A 87 7.30 21.08 -8.82
CA ALA A 87 8.10 20.21 -7.98
C ALA A 87 9.27 20.98 -7.34
N LYS A 88 9.95 21.82 -8.13
CA LYS A 88 11.04 22.67 -7.64
C LYS A 88 10.58 23.63 -6.54
N LYS A 89 9.40 24.26 -6.72
CA LYS A 89 8.82 25.17 -5.71
C LYS A 89 8.55 24.43 -4.40
N LEU A 90 7.95 23.23 -4.46
CA LEU A 90 7.66 22.38 -3.31
C LEU A 90 8.95 21.96 -2.59
N LEU A 91 9.87 21.34 -3.33
CA LEU A 91 11.09 20.72 -2.75
C LEU A 91 12.07 21.74 -2.15
N LYS A 92 12.13 22.99 -2.67
CA LYS A 92 12.98 24.05 -2.13
C LYS A 92 12.39 24.76 -0.91
N SER A 93 11.12 24.52 -0.57
CA SER A 93 10.45 25.18 0.55
C SER A 93 11.19 24.91 1.86
N LYS A 94 11.39 25.93 2.66
CA LYS A 94 11.98 25.84 4.00
C LYS A 94 11.01 25.22 5.00
N ALA A 95 9.71 25.31 4.74
CA ALA A 95 8.68 24.69 5.55
C ALA A 95 8.74 23.15 5.45
N LEU A 96 9.07 22.61 4.27
CA LEU A 96 9.18 21.17 4.08
C LEU A 96 10.38 20.62 4.88
N LYS A 97 10.08 19.85 5.92
CA LYS A 97 11.07 19.23 6.83
C LYS A 97 11.17 17.74 6.65
N ILE A 98 10.04 17.05 6.51
CA ILE A 98 9.94 15.60 6.48
C ILE A 98 9.34 15.13 5.16
N LEU A 99 10.01 14.16 4.54
CA LEU A 99 9.51 13.39 3.43
C LEU A 99 9.13 12.00 3.91
N ILE A 100 7.86 11.64 3.85
CA ILE A 100 7.38 10.28 4.08
C ILE A 100 7.25 9.56 2.75
N ILE A 101 7.87 8.37 2.65
CA ILE A 101 7.79 7.47 1.49
C ILE A 101 7.10 6.19 1.94
N GLU A 102 5.83 6.03 1.57
CA GLU A 102 5.03 4.82 1.85
C GLU A 102 5.27 3.75 0.79
N GLU A 103 5.20 2.48 1.20
CA GLU A 103 5.44 1.30 0.35
C GLU A 103 6.78 1.39 -0.41
N ILE A 104 7.85 1.72 0.33
CA ILE A 104 9.21 1.90 -0.24
C ILE A 104 9.69 0.66 -0.99
N SER A 105 9.22 -0.54 -0.62
CA SER A 105 9.54 -1.80 -1.29
C SER A 105 9.10 -1.85 -2.75
N MET A 106 8.08 -1.08 -3.12
CA MET A 106 7.57 -1.01 -4.50
C MET A 106 8.30 0.03 -5.36
N PHE A 107 9.19 0.83 -4.77
CA PHE A 107 10.01 1.76 -5.53
C PHE A 107 11.26 1.07 -6.07
N ARG A 108 11.55 1.28 -7.37
CA ARG A 108 12.82 0.90 -7.95
C ARG A 108 13.93 1.84 -7.46
N ALA A 109 15.17 1.33 -7.45
CA ALA A 109 16.33 2.10 -7.02
C ALA A 109 16.56 3.38 -7.85
N ASP A 110 16.27 3.33 -9.16
CA ASP A 110 16.35 4.50 -10.03
C ASP A 110 15.36 5.61 -9.63
N LYS A 111 14.17 5.24 -9.17
CA LYS A 111 13.17 6.24 -8.72
C LYS A 111 13.56 6.87 -7.39
N LEU A 112 14.10 6.09 -6.45
CA LEU A 112 14.64 6.64 -5.20
C LEU A 112 15.81 7.58 -5.47
N TRP A 113 16.71 7.20 -6.38
CA TRP A 113 17.81 8.05 -6.81
C TRP A 113 17.33 9.34 -7.51
N GLU A 114 16.34 9.25 -8.41
CA GLU A 114 15.78 10.43 -9.09
C GLU A 114 15.13 11.41 -8.08
N MET A 115 14.41 10.89 -7.07
CA MET A 115 13.86 11.71 -5.99
C MET A 115 14.95 12.42 -5.19
N ASP A 116 16.02 11.70 -4.81
CA ASP A 116 17.15 12.25 -4.08
C ASP A 116 17.85 13.37 -4.86
N MET A 117 18.18 13.12 -6.13
CA MET A 117 18.85 14.11 -6.99
C MET A 117 18.02 15.38 -7.16
N LYS A 118 16.72 15.24 -7.38
CA LYS A 118 15.79 16.39 -7.49
C LYS A 118 15.72 17.21 -6.19
N CYS A 119 15.75 16.56 -5.03
CA CYS A 119 15.84 17.24 -3.75
C CYS A 119 17.17 18.00 -3.60
N ARG A 120 18.30 17.34 -3.87
CA ARG A 120 19.65 17.98 -3.80
C ARG A 120 19.73 19.23 -4.67
N LEU A 121 19.23 19.13 -5.91
CA LEU A 121 19.23 20.25 -6.84
C LEU A 121 18.27 21.36 -6.43
N ALA A 122 17.03 21.05 -6.04
CA ALA A 122 16.05 22.04 -5.64
C ALA A 122 16.47 22.83 -4.40
N ARG A 123 17.11 22.16 -3.44
CA ARG A 123 17.57 22.72 -2.15
C ARG A 123 19.00 23.29 -2.23
N LYS A 124 19.69 23.14 -3.37
CA LYS A 124 21.08 23.56 -3.57
C LYS A 124 22.08 22.94 -2.57
N LYS A 125 21.85 21.68 -2.21
CA LYS A 125 22.67 20.91 -1.28
C LYS A 125 23.13 19.59 -1.93
N PRO A 126 24.05 19.62 -2.90
CA PRO A 126 24.41 18.45 -3.70
C PRO A 126 25.10 17.33 -2.92
N LYS A 127 25.68 17.63 -1.78
CA LYS A 127 26.38 16.66 -0.93
C LYS A 127 25.50 16.02 0.15
N GLU A 128 24.33 16.60 0.43
CA GLU A 128 23.43 16.10 1.46
C GLU A 128 22.35 15.21 0.82
N PRO A 129 22.15 13.95 1.27
CA PRO A 129 21.06 13.12 0.81
C PRO A 129 19.72 13.85 0.92
N PHE A 130 18.88 13.72 -0.11
CA PHE A 130 17.60 14.44 -0.23
C PHE A 130 17.70 15.95 0.04
N GLY A 131 18.87 16.56 -0.19
CA GLY A 131 19.11 17.98 0.06
C GLY A 131 18.90 18.38 1.53
N GLY A 132 19.15 17.46 2.47
CA GLY A 132 18.96 17.65 3.90
C GLY A 132 17.50 17.62 4.38
N LEU A 133 16.59 17.04 3.61
CA LEU A 133 15.28 16.63 4.13
C LEU A 133 15.43 15.38 4.99
N GLN A 134 14.73 15.36 6.10
CA GLN A 134 14.55 14.14 6.87
C GLN A 134 13.63 13.19 6.11
N VAL A 135 14.03 11.92 5.95
CA VAL A 135 13.30 10.93 5.16
C VAL A 135 12.81 9.80 6.06
N CYS A 136 11.48 9.58 6.05
CA CYS A 136 10.83 8.50 6.77
C CYS A 136 10.26 7.50 5.75
N MET A 137 10.87 6.33 5.64
CA MET A 137 10.50 5.29 4.67
C MET A 137 9.72 4.19 5.37
N PHE A 138 8.56 3.84 4.80
CA PHE A 138 7.69 2.78 5.31
C PHE A 138 7.54 1.67 4.28
N GLY A 139 7.65 0.43 4.70
CA GLY A 139 7.43 -0.71 3.81
C GLY A 139 8.00 -2.02 4.33
N ASP A 140 7.81 -3.05 3.54
CA ASP A 140 8.34 -4.39 3.81
C ASP A 140 8.89 -4.99 2.51
N PHE A 141 10.21 -5.05 2.38
CA PHE A 141 10.87 -5.58 1.19
C PHE A 141 10.64 -7.09 0.97
N LEU A 142 10.19 -7.81 1.99
CA LEU A 142 9.82 -9.22 1.86
C LEU A 142 8.37 -9.44 1.37
N GLN A 143 7.65 -8.33 1.08
CA GLN A 143 6.37 -8.35 0.38
C GLN A 143 6.59 -8.17 -1.14
N ASN A 144 5.72 -7.39 -1.81
CA ASN A 144 5.81 -7.21 -3.26
C ASN A 144 7.05 -6.37 -3.65
N PRO A 145 7.94 -6.90 -4.51
CA PRO A 145 9.07 -6.15 -5.04
C PRO A 145 8.63 -5.12 -6.09
N PRO A 146 9.51 -4.18 -6.46
CA PRO A 146 9.26 -3.28 -7.57
C PRO A 146 9.16 -4.06 -8.88
N VAL A 147 8.32 -3.56 -9.80
CA VAL A 147 8.13 -4.18 -11.11
C VAL A 147 9.13 -3.58 -12.10
N LEU A 148 10.03 -4.43 -12.61
CA LEU A 148 10.89 -4.12 -13.75
C LEU A 148 10.51 -5.05 -14.90
N LYS A 149 9.95 -4.47 -15.98
CA LYS A 149 9.52 -5.24 -17.15
C LYS A 149 10.73 -5.81 -17.91
N GLY A 150 10.55 -6.98 -18.52
CA GLY A 150 11.64 -7.68 -19.23
C GLY A 150 12.33 -6.82 -20.29
N GLU A 151 11.55 -6.06 -21.04
CA GLU A 151 12.03 -5.13 -22.10
C GLU A 151 12.87 -3.97 -21.56
N GLU A 152 12.66 -3.56 -20.29
CA GLU A 152 13.41 -2.47 -19.67
C GLU A 152 14.69 -2.96 -18.97
N LYS A 153 14.85 -4.27 -18.72
CA LYS A 153 15.96 -4.80 -17.91
C LYS A 153 17.32 -4.48 -18.49
N GLU A 154 17.51 -4.69 -19.77
CA GLU A 154 18.80 -4.45 -20.44
C GLU A 154 19.21 -2.99 -20.35
N ILE A 155 18.26 -2.08 -20.57
CA ILE A 155 18.50 -0.63 -20.47
C ILE A 155 18.73 -0.25 -19.01
N TYR A 156 17.94 -0.81 -18.08
CA TYR A 156 18.02 -0.49 -16.67
C TYR A 156 19.42 -0.74 -16.09
N TYR A 157 19.98 -1.93 -16.32
CA TYR A 157 21.27 -2.33 -15.78
C TYR A 157 22.48 -1.67 -16.49
N GLN A 158 22.27 -0.88 -17.55
CA GLN A 158 23.30 0.02 -18.09
C GLN A 158 23.53 1.27 -17.21
N PHE A 159 22.53 1.65 -16.42
CA PHE A 159 22.55 2.88 -15.61
C PHE A 159 22.48 2.62 -14.09
N HIS A 160 21.96 1.47 -13.69
CA HIS A 160 21.70 1.16 -12.28
C HIS A 160 22.13 -0.26 -11.93
N ASP A 161 22.84 -0.42 -10.82
CA ASP A 161 23.42 -1.71 -10.38
C ASP A 161 22.36 -2.67 -9.79
N THR A 162 21.23 -2.14 -9.32
CA THR A 162 20.19 -2.90 -8.64
C THR A 162 18.81 -2.28 -8.83
N GLU A 163 17.78 -3.10 -8.93
CA GLU A 163 16.39 -2.67 -8.93
C GLU A 163 15.85 -2.40 -7.52
N LEU A 164 16.47 -2.98 -6.50
CA LEU A 164 16.05 -2.90 -5.10
C LEU A 164 16.64 -1.67 -4.43
N CYS A 165 15.81 -0.73 -4.01
CA CYS A 165 16.29 0.55 -3.48
C CYS A 165 17.11 0.40 -2.19
N CYS A 166 16.87 -0.63 -1.35
CA CYS A 166 17.65 -0.89 -0.14
C CYS A 166 19.14 -1.26 -0.39
N PHE A 167 19.48 -1.67 -1.62
CA PHE A 167 20.88 -1.93 -2.01
C PHE A 167 21.51 -0.78 -2.80
N SER A 168 20.76 0.24 -3.12
CA SER A 168 21.22 1.38 -3.91
C SER A 168 22.25 2.24 -3.17
N LYS A 169 23.03 3.00 -3.94
CA LYS A 169 23.94 4.00 -3.40
C LYS A 169 23.18 5.06 -2.59
N THR A 170 22.02 5.51 -3.08
CA THR A 170 21.16 6.49 -2.39
C THR A 170 20.76 6.00 -1.00
N TRP A 171 20.36 4.72 -0.87
CA TRP A 171 20.03 4.13 0.42
C TRP A 171 21.22 4.11 1.39
N LYS A 172 22.40 3.72 0.89
CA LYS A 172 23.63 3.68 1.69
C LYS A 172 24.04 5.07 2.16
N GLU A 173 23.94 6.08 1.31
CA GLU A 173 24.25 7.48 1.66
C GLU A 173 23.22 8.05 2.66
N LEU A 174 21.95 7.68 2.55
CA LEU A 174 20.90 8.11 3.45
C LEU A 174 21.05 7.48 4.84
N ASN A 175 21.57 6.25 4.91
CA ASN A 175 21.85 5.47 6.13
C ASN A 175 20.69 5.54 7.15
N PRO A 176 19.48 5.08 6.81
CA PRO A 176 18.31 5.28 7.66
C PRO A 176 18.38 4.42 8.93
N TYR A 177 18.00 5.00 10.07
CA TYR A 177 17.84 4.29 11.32
C TYR A 177 16.72 3.24 11.19
N PRO A 178 17.01 1.96 11.46
CA PRO A 178 16.04 0.88 11.25
C PRO A 178 15.10 0.72 12.45
N VAL A 179 13.80 0.73 12.20
CA VAL A 179 12.76 0.46 13.20
C VAL A 179 11.88 -0.69 12.74
N PHE A 180 11.67 -1.68 13.60
CA PHE A 180 10.81 -2.82 13.30
C PHE A 180 9.56 -2.83 14.18
N LEU A 181 8.39 -2.75 13.53
CA LEU A 181 7.10 -2.88 14.21
C LEU A 181 6.76 -4.37 14.36
N ASP A 182 6.92 -4.93 15.54
CA ASP A 182 6.78 -6.36 15.80
C ASP A 182 5.40 -6.77 16.33
N LYS A 183 4.61 -5.82 16.85
CA LYS A 183 3.28 -6.11 17.36
C LYS A 183 2.30 -6.34 16.22
N ILE A 184 1.85 -7.58 16.09
CA ILE A 184 0.89 -7.99 15.07
C ILE A 184 -0.53 -7.80 15.64
N TYR A 185 -1.35 -7.03 14.95
CA TYR A 185 -2.76 -6.80 15.33
C TYR A 185 -3.74 -7.63 14.49
N ARG A 186 -3.28 -8.24 13.39
CA ARG A 186 -4.13 -8.93 12.41
C ARG A 186 -4.40 -10.39 12.76
N GLN A 187 -3.36 -11.17 13.08
CA GLN A 187 -3.48 -12.59 13.30
C GLN A 187 -3.84 -12.90 14.74
N SER A 188 -4.83 -13.79 14.95
CA SER A 188 -5.28 -14.24 16.26
C SER A 188 -4.53 -15.47 16.79
N SER A 189 -3.81 -16.20 15.91
CA SER A 189 -3.12 -17.45 16.22
C SER A 189 -1.60 -17.28 16.16
N VAL A 190 -0.91 -17.52 17.30
CA VAL A 190 0.56 -17.49 17.39
C VAL A 190 1.19 -18.50 16.42
N HIS A 191 0.63 -19.70 16.33
CA HIS A 191 1.15 -20.75 15.42
C HIS A 191 1.10 -20.30 13.95
N PHE A 192 -0.04 -19.73 13.52
CA PHE A 192 -0.18 -19.25 12.14
C PHE A 192 0.74 -18.05 11.86
N SER A 193 0.90 -17.13 12.81
CA SER A 193 1.85 -16.02 12.69
C SER A 193 3.29 -16.51 12.55
N THR A 194 3.68 -17.54 13.33
CA THR A 194 5.01 -18.15 13.21
C THR A 194 5.23 -18.76 11.85
N LEU A 195 4.25 -19.51 11.31
CA LEU A 195 4.33 -20.07 9.96
C LEU A 195 4.47 -18.98 8.89
N LEU A 196 3.71 -17.89 9.02
CA LEU A 196 3.82 -16.75 8.09
C LEU A 196 5.20 -16.07 8.18
N ASN A 197 5.80 -16.00 9.36
CA ASN A 197 7.15 -15.45 9.52
C ASN A 197 8.22 -16.36 8.89
N CYS A 198 8.13 -17.68 9.07
CA CYS A 198 8.99 -18.64 8.37
C CYS A 198 8.80 -18.53 6.83
N LEU A 199 7.55 -18.47 6.36
CA LEU A 199 7.24 -18.27 4.95
C LEU A 199 7.85 -16.98 4.38
N ARG A 200 7.76 -15.88 5.12
CA ARG A 200 8.32 -14.57 4.74
C ARG A 200 9.83 -14.66 4.52
N LYS A 201 10.54 -15.43 5.31
CA LYS A 201 11.99 -15.64 5.23
C LYS A 201 12.41 -16.78 4.31
N GLY A 202 11.45 -17.56 3.81
CA GLY A 202 11.74 -18.78 3.03
C GLY A 202 12.30 -19.92 3.86
N GLU A 203 12.02 -19.92 5.16
CA GLU A 203 12.40 -20.97 6.09
C GLU A 203 11.33 -22.07 6.12
N ARG A 204 11.74 -23.30 6.33
CA ARG A 204 10.84 -24.44 6.54
C ARG A 204 9.78 -24.61 5.42
N ILE A 205 10.13 -24.32 4.17
CA ILE A 205 9.20 -24.32 3.03
C ILE A 205 8.47 -25.67 2.89
N PRO A 206 9.13 -26.85 2.92
CA PRO A 206 8.43 -28.13 2.79
C PRO A 206 7.37 -28.34 3.87
N GLU A 207 7.66 -28.00 5.12
CA GLU A 207 6.73 -28.13 6.25
C GLU A 207 5.54 -27.18 6.10
N ILE A 208 5.78 -25.95 5.63
CA ILE A 208 4.73 -24.97 5.36
C ILE A 208 3.82 -25.46 4.24
N VAL A 209 4.39 -25.97 3.15
CA VAL A 209 3.65 -26.51 2.02
C VAL A 209 2.80 -27.73 2.44
N GLU A 210 3.36 -28.61 3.26
CA GLU A 210 2.63 -29.75 3.83
C GLU A 210 1.48 -29.28 4.72
N PHE A 211 1.75 -28.37 5.66
CA PHE A 211 0.73 -27.79 6.53
C PHE A 211 -0.41 -27.14 5.71
N MET A 212 -0.06 -26.27 4.79
CA MET A 212 -1.04 -25.54 3.97
C MET A 212 -1.87 -26.49 3.10
N ASN A 213 -1.24 -27.50 2.51
CA ASN A 213 -1.95 -28.49 1.71
C ASN A 213 -2.82 -29.44 2.56
N THR A 214 -2.42 -29.73 3.79
CA THR A 214 -3.18 -30.61 4.69
C THR A 214 -4.36 -29.86 5.31
N TYR A 215 -4.12 -28.69 5.87
CA TYR A 215 -5.11 -27.96 6.65
C TYR A 215 -5.92 -26.95 5.84
N CYS A 216 -5.35 -26.35 4.78
CA CYS A 216 -6.03 -25.32 4.03
C CYS A 216 -6.61 -25.81 2.69
N TYR A 217 -6.06 -26.87 2.09
CA TYR A 217 -6.59 -27.44 0.84
C TYR A 217 -7.60 -28.55 1.07
N ASN A 218 -7.27 -29.52 1.93
CA ASN A 218 -8.10 -30.74 2.12
C ASN A 218 -9.35 -30.54 3.01
N MET A 219 -9.62 -29.33 3.48
CA MET A 219 -10.75 -29.04 4.39
C MET A 219 -12.10 -28.93 3.69
N GLY A 220 -12.28 -29.40 2.46
CA GLY A 220 -13.57 -29.49 1.78
C GLY A 220 -13.83 -28.40 0.75
N LYS A 221 -15.08 -27.93 0.63
CA LYS A 221 -15.51 -26.95 -0.38
C LYS A 221 -14.83 -25.58 -0.18
N PRO A 222 -14.67 -24.78 -1.26
CA PRO A 222 -14.29 -23.39 -1.13
C PRO A 222 -15.17 -22.66 -0.11
N LEU A 223 -14.57 -21.73 0.64
CA LEU A 223 -15.32 -20.85 1.54
C LEU A 223 -16.23 -19.92 0.72
N ASP A 224 -17.34 -19.49 1.29
CA ASP A 224 -18.11 -18.37 0.70
C ASP A 224 -17.41 -17.04 1.03
N ALA A 225 -16.21 -16.91 0.53
CA ALA A 225 -15.28 -15.84 0.82
C ALA A 225 -14.61 -15.34 -0.47
N ILE A 226 -14.00 -14.18 -0.39
CA ILE A 226 -13.25 -13.60 -1.51
C ILE A 226 -12.09 -14.52 -1.94
N THR A 227 -11.84 -14.58 -3.25
CA THR A 227 -10.71 -15.33 -3.81
C THR A 227 -9.56 -14.38 -4.16
N ILE A 228 -8.40 -14.61 -3.57
CA ILE A 228 -7.17 -13.92 -3.94
C ILE A 228 -6.48 -14.70 -5.07
N THR A 229 -6.20 -13.99 -6.18
CA THR A 229 -5.57 -14.58 -7.37
C THR A 229 -4.23 -13.91 -7.71
N SER A 230 -3.38 -14.60 -8.47
CA SER A 230 -2.08 -14.06 -8.89
C SER A 230 -2.19 -13.01 -10.00
N THR A 231 -3.25 -13.01 -10.82
CA THR A 231 -3.37 -12.13 -11.99
C THR A 231 -4.73 -11.41 -12.06
N ASN A 232 -4.75 -10.21 -12.68
CA ASN A 232 -6.00 -9.48 -12.92
C ASN A 232 -6.96 -10.30 -13.79
N ALA A 233 -6.47 -10.95 -14.85
CA ALA A 233 -7.32 -11.76 -15.74
C ALA A 233 -8.06 -12.88 -15.00
N ALA A 234 -7.41 -13.54 -14.03
CA ALA A 234 -8.04 -14.56 -13.21
C ALA A 234 -9.13 -13.97 -12.29
N ALA A 235 -8.85 -12.85 -11.63
CA ALA A 235 -9.83 -12.15 -10.79
C ALA A 235 -11.04 -11.67 -11.61
N ASP A 236 -10.80 -11.03 -12.74
CA ASP A 236 -11.86 -10.52 -13.62
C ASP A 236 -12.74 -11.64 -14.17
N LYS A 237 -12.12 -12.78 -14.54
CA LYS A 237 -12.85 -13.98 -15.00
C LYS A 237 -13.79 -14.53 -13.91
N ILE A 238 -13.32 -14.61 -12.66
CA ILE A 238 -14.15 -15.07 -11.54
C ILE A 238 -15.29 -14.09 -11.28
N ASN A 239 -14.97 -12.79 -11.17
CA ASN A 239 -15.96 -11.75 -10.93
C ASN A 239 -17.02 -11.72 -12.03
N LYS A 240 -16.60 -11.73 -13.30
CA LYS A 240 -17.53 -11.73 -14.45
C LYS A 240 -18.43 -12.97 -14.44
N LYS A 241 -17.86 -14.17 -14.29
CA LYS A 241 -18.63 -15.43 -14.27
C LYS A 241 -19.71 -15.41 -13.18
N ARG A 242 -19.37 -14.96 -11.98
CA ARG A 242 -20.29 -14.89 -10.84
C ARG A 242 -21.35 -13.83 -11.04
N PHE A 243 -20.96 -12.66 -11.55
CA PHE A 243 -21.87 -11.55 -11.84
C PHE A 243 -22.87 -11.88 -12.93
N ASP A 244 -22.43 -12.51 -14.02
CA ASP A 244 -23.29 -12.92 -15.15
C ASP A 244 -24.31 -14.00 -14.73
N ALA A 245 -23.99 -14.82 -13.72
CA ALA A 245 -24.90 -15.83 -13.19
C ALA A 245 -26.07 -15.26 -12.35
N ILE A 246 -25.99 -14.01 -11.91
CA ILE A 246 -27.08 -13.35 -11.20
C ILE A 246 -28.13 -12.91 -12.24
N PRO A 247 -29.43 -13.27 -12.08
CA PRO A 247 -30.48 -12.85 -13.00
C PRO A 247 -30.69 -11.33 -12.94
N GLY A 248 -31.33 -10.79 -13.97
CA GLY A 248 -31.76 -9.39 -14.05
C GLY A 248 -30.77 -8.47 -14.76
N ILE A 249 -31.25 -7.25 -15.01
CA ILE A 249 -30.47 -6.18 -15.68
C ILE A 249 -29.66 -5.44 -14.64
N PRO A 250 -28.36 -5.17 -14.90
CA PRO A 250 -27.53 -4.45 -13.96
C PRO A 250 -27.94 -2.97 -13.86
N THR A 251 -27.91 -2.42 -12.65
CA THR A 251 -27.94 -0.98 -12.41
C THR A 251 -26.54 -0.41 -12.56
N VAL A 252 -26.42 0.72 -13.26
CA VAL A 252 -25.13 1.37 -13.52
C VAL A 252 -25.00 2.60 -12.64
N TYR A 253 -23.94 2.62 -11.82
CA TYR A 253 -23.53 3.77 -11.02
C TYR A 253 -22.33 4.44 -11.68
N LYS A 254 -22.49 5.70 -12.07
CA LYS A 254 -21.44 6.48 -12.71
C LYS A 254 -20.72 7.36 -11.71
N ALA A 255 -19.40 7.31 -11.75
CA ALA A 255 -18.58 8.23 -10.97
C ALA A 255 -18.72 9.66 -11.48
N LYS A 256 -18.53 10.63 -10.57
CA LYS A 256 -18.35 12.03 -10.91
C LYS A 256 -16.89 12.41 -10.67
N LYS A 257 -16.28 13.01 -11.68
CA LYS A 257 -14.88 13.43 -11.66
C LYS A 257 -14.79 14.90 -11.90
N THR A 258 -14.07 15.61 -11.03
CA THR A 258 -13.76 17.03 -11.17
C THR A 258 -12.24 17.24 -11.10
N GLY A 259 -11.74 18.24 -11.80
CA GLY A 259 -10.32 18.55 -11.82
C GLY A 259 -9.43 17.41 -12.36
N GLN A 260 -8.25 17.28 -11.78
CA GLN A 260 -7.24 16.31 -12.22
C GLN A 260 -7.32 15.02 -11.42
N PHE A 261 -7.74 13.92 -12.05
CA PHE A 261 -7.81 12.60 -11.42
C PHE A 261 -7.49 11.51 -12.45
N ASN A 262 -6.25 11.02 -12.47
CA ASN A 262 -5.74 10.14 -13.53
C ASN A 262 -5.90 8.65 -13.23
N GLN A 263 -5.89 8.26 -11.96
CA GLN A 263 -6.05 6.87 -11.54
C GLN A 263 -7.26 6.75 -10.64
N THR A 264 -8.28 6.00 -11.06
CA THR A 264 -9.53 5.85 -10.33
C THR A 264 -9.44 4.73 -9.28
N PRO A 265 -9.84 5.00 -8.01
CA PRO A 265 -9.82 4.00 -6.95
C PRO A 265 -10.82 2.86 -7.18
N VAL A 266 -11.94 3.16 -7.84
CA VAL A 266 -12.97 2.22 -8.28
C VAL A 266 -13.35 2.51 -9.74
N PRO A 267 -14.03 1.59 -10.47
CA PRO A 267 -14.42 1.83 -11.87
C PRO A 267 -15.28 3.08 -12.04
N GLU A 268 -15.11 3.78 -13.17
CA GLU A 268 -15.93 4.95 -13.53
C GLU A 268 -17.40 4.58 -13.77
N GLU A 269 -17.64 3.39 -14.32
CA GLU A 269 -18.96 2.78 -14.42
C GLU A 269 -18.97 1.48 -13.63
N LEU A 270 -19.77 1.45 -12.59
CA LEU A 270 -19.95 0.30 -11.71
C LEU A 270 -21.29 -0.36 -11.98
N TYR A 271 -21.24 -1.58 -12.49
CA TYR A 271 -22.41 -2.40 -12.78
C TYR A 271 -22.71 -3.29 -11.58
N LEU A 272 -23.92 -3.16 -11.00
CA LEU A 272 -24.33 -3.89 -9.82
C LEU A 272 -25.69 -4.56 -10.03
N LYS A 273 -25.89 -5.68 -9.34
CA LYS A 273 -27.17 -6.39 -9.22
C LYS A 273 -27.44 -6.72 -7.76
N GLU A 274 -28.68 -6.79 -7.35
CA GLU A 274 -29.02 -7.36 -6.04
C GLU A 274 -28.56 -8.82 -5.98
N GLY A 275 -28.06 -9.26 -4.83
CA GLY A 275 -27.39 -10.54 -4.66
C GLY A 275 -25.90 -10.55 -5.07
N ALA A 276 -25.37 -9.46 -5.63
CA ALA A 276 -23.95 -9.40 -5.96
C ALA A 276 -23.09 -9.29 -4.70
N GLN A 277 -22.06 -10.13 -4.64
CA GLN A 277 -21.02 -10.00 -3.62
C GLN A 277 -20.11 -8.84 -3.95
N VAL A 278 -19.92 -7.97 -2.97
CA VAL A 278 -19.12 -6.76 -3.08
C VAL A 278 -18.12 -6.63 -1.94
N MET A 279 -17.12 -5.82 -2.17
CA MET A 279 -16.13 -5.41 -1.16
C MET A 279 -16.11 -3.89 -1.09
N ILE A 280 -16.25 -3.36 0.11
CA ILE A 280 -16.12 -1.93 0.39
C ILE A 280 -14.63 -1.57 0.42
N THR A 281 -14.27 -0.46 -0.20
CA THR A 281 -12.86 -0.08 -0.44
C THR A 281 -12.37 1.10 0.39
N VAL A 282 -13.18 1.55 1.35
CA VAL A 282 -12.86 2.62 2.31
C VAL A 282 -13.35 2.26 3.70
N ASN A 283 -12.83 2.93 4.71
CA ASN A 283 -13.42 2.90 6.05
C ASN A 283 -14.66 3.79 6.09
N ASP A 284 -15.59 3.49 6.99
CA ASP A 284 -16.79 4.28 7.20
C ASP A 284 -16.41 5.72 7.61
N PRO A 285 -16.74 6.73 6.79
CA PRO A 285 -16.42 8.13 7.10
C PRO A 285 -17.24 8.70 8.25
N LYS A 286 -18.34 8.05 8.62
CA LYS A 286 -19.27 8.50 9.68
C LYS A 286 -18.94 7.88 11.03
N GLY A 287 -18.23 6.76 11.06
CA GLY A 287 -17.90 6.00 12.28
C GLY A 287 -16.46 6.20 12.71
N LEU A 288 -16.14 7.35 13.33
CA LEU A 288 -14.77 7.64 13.78
C LEU A 288 -14.32 6.74 14.94
N GLU A 289 -15.21 6.40 15.86
CA GLU A 289 -14.91 5.55 17.02
C GLU A 289 -15.38 4.09 16.81
N GLU A 290 -16.56 3.90 16.23
CA GLU A 290 -17.15 2.59 15.91
C GLU A 290 -17.62 2.56 14.45
N PRO A 291 -16.73 2.23 13.51
CA PRO A 291 -17.09 2.19 12.11
C PRO A 291 -18.05 1.03 11.81
N SER A 292 -19.15 1.29 11.10
CA SER A 292 -20.09 0.26 10.65
C SER A 292 -19.47 -0.70 9.63
N TYR A 293 -18.42 -0.25 8.91
CA TYR A 293 -17.61 -1.06 8.00
C TYR A 293 -16.18 -0.48 7.87
N VAL A 294 -15.28 -1.34 7.44
CA VAL A 294 -13.88 -0.96 7.20
C VAL A 294 -13.48 -1.33 5.77
N ASN A 295 -12.38 -0.78 5.30
CA ASN A 295 -11.80 -1.17 4.01
C ASN A 295 -11.52 -2.68 3.99
N GLY A 296 -12.11 -3.36 2.99
CA GLY A 296 -12.08 -4.82 2.89
C GLY A 296 -13.33 -5.51 3.43
N SER A 297 -14.26 -4.79 4.08
CA SER A 297 -15.55 -5.35 4.48
C SER A 297 -16.28 -5.88 3.25
N ARG A 298 -16.71 -7.14 3.33
CA ARG A 298 -17.38 -7.86 2.27
C ARG A 298 -18.85 -8.06 2.64
N GLY A 299 -19.70 -8.12 1.63
CA GLY A 299 -21.12 -8.38 1.84
C GLY A 299 -21.87 -8.56 0.53
N GLU A 300 -23.17 -8.79 0.65
CA GLU A 300 -24.10 -8.98 -0.45
C GLU A 300 -24.98 -7.74 -0.63
N ILE A 301 -25.17 -7.28 -1.85
CA ILE A 301 -26.12 -6.21 -2.15
C ILE A 301 -27.54 -6.71 -1.92
N VAL A 302 -28.26 -6.08 -0.99
CA VAL A 302 -29.66 -6.40 -0.68
C VAL A 302 -30.63 -5.40 -1.29
N GLU A 303 -30.18 -4.19 -1.62
CA GLU A 303 -31.01 -3.15 -2.23
C GLU A 303 -30.16 -2.18 -3.05
N LEU A 304 -30.60 -1.90 -4.27
CA LEU A 304 -30.03 -0.89 -5.15
C LEU A 304 -30.90 0.38 -5.11
N ARG A 305 -30.31 1.50 -4.64
CA ARG A 305 -30.98 2.80 -4.58
C ARG A 305 -30.39 3.75 -5.61
N ARG A 306 -31.06 4.87 -5.85
CA ARG A 306 -30.63 5.85 -6.87
C ARG A 306 -29.18 6.33 -6.70
N TYR A 307 -28.72 6.53 -5.46
CA TYR A 307 -27.39 7.10 -5.16
C TYR A 307 -26.58 6.30 -4.14
N SER A 308 -27.15 5.26 -3.55
CA SER A 308 -26.48 4.43 -2.54
C SER A 308 -26.86 2.97 -2.76
N VAL A 309 -26.19 2.08 -2.07
CA VAL A 309 -26.53 0.66 -2.04
C VAL A 309 -26.59 0.18 -0.59
N ARG A 310 -27.49 -0.76 -0.32
CA ARG A 310 -27.55 -1.47 0.94
C ARG A 310 -26.77 -2.77 0.83
N VAL A 311 -25.87 -2.99 1.75
CA VAL A 311 -25.02 -4.18 1.78
C VAL A 311 -25.25 -4.90 3.10
N ARG A 312 -25.58 -6.20 3.02
CA ARG A 312 -25.55 -7.10 4.17
C ARG A 312 -24.13 -7.61 4.31
N LEU A 313 -23.44 -7.20 5.35
CA LEU A 313 -22.08 -7.64 5.67
C LEU A 313 -22.05 -9.10 6.11
N GLU A 314 -20.87 -9.72 6.10
CA GLU A 314 -20.67 -11.12 6.51
C GLU A 314 -21.03 -11.39 7.98
N ASN A 315 -20.98 -10.37 8.85
CA ASN A 315 -21.43 -10.44 10.25
C ASN A 315 -22.97 -10.35 10.41
N GLY A 316 -23.70 -10.16 9.30
CA GLY A 316 -25.17 -10.03 9.27
C GLY A 316 -25.68 -8.59 9.35
N ASP A 317 -24.85 -7.63 9.67
CA ASP A 317 -25.25 -6.22 9.74
C ASP A 317 -25.61 -5.69 8.34
N ILE A 318 -26.60 -4.80 8.29
CA ILE A 318 -27.00 -4.13 7.05
C ILE A 318 -26.53 -2.69 7.12
N VAL A 319 -25.67 -2.30 6.16
CA VAL A 319 -25.11 -0.95 6.08
C VAL A 319 -25.52 -0.25 4.79
N ASP A 320 -25.71 1.05 4.87
CA ASP A 320 -25.92 1.91 3.71
C ASP A 320 -24.56 2.44 3.22
N VAL A 321 -24.17 2.07 2.01
CA VAL A 321 -22.91 2.55 1.39
C VAL A 321 -23.25 3.68 0.43
N GLU A 322 -22.80 4.88 0.78
CA GLU A 322 -22.97 6.11 0.02
C GLU A 322 -21.74 6.41 -0.85
N PRO A 323 -21.85 7.26 -1.87
CA PRO A 323 -20.71 7.72 -2.63
C PRO A 323 -19.68 8.41 -1.75
N TYR A 324 -18.46 7.94 -1.86
CA TYR A 324 -17.29 8.50 -1.20
C TYR A 324 -16.56 9.49 -2.15
N VAL A 325 -15.94 10.50 -1.58
CA VAL A 325 -15.13 11.47 -2.33
C VAL A 325 -13.66 11.19 -2.04
N TRP A 326 -12.94 10.75 -3.08
CA TRP A 326 -11.48 10.69 -3.03
C TRP A 326 -10.92 12.00 -3.55
N GLU A 327 -10.07 12.61 -2.75
CA GLU A 327 -9.37 13.83 -3.10
C GLU A 327 -8.04 13.52 -3.77
N ASN A 328 -7.80 14.16 -4.90
CA ASN A 328 -6.48 14.22 -5.48
C ASN A 328 -5.82 15.51 -5.00
N VAL A 329 -4.81 15.35 -4.16
CA VAL A 329 -4.19 16.48 -3.48
C VAL A 329 -2.84 16.85 -4.08
N GLU A 330 -2.48 18.09 -3.85
CA GLU A 330 -1.19 18.63 -4.16
C GLU A 330 -0.69 19.47 -2.99
N TYR A 331 0.61 19.50 -2.81
CA TYR A 331 1.24 20.26 -1.75
C TYR A 331 1.92 21.50 -2.34
N ASN A 332 1.59 22.68 -1.84
CA ASN A 332 2.21 23.93 -2.24
C ASN A 332 2.75 24.69 -1.03
N PRO A 333 3.97 25.24 -1.12
CA PRO A 333 4.44 26.17 -0.10
C PRO A 333 3.68 27.49 -0.22
N ILE A 334 3.11 27.93 0.90
CA ILE A 334 2.43 29.21 1.05
C ILE A 334 3.13 30.06 2.12
N LYS A 335 2.92 31.36 2.08
CA LYS A 335 3.39 32.27 3.13
C LYS A 335 2.20 32.59 4.04
N VAL A 336 2.35 32.29 5.32
CA VAL A 336 1.35 32.59 6.36
C VAL A 336 1.87 33.72 7.21
N LYS A 337 1.01 34.76 7.41
CA LYS A 337 1.31 35.84 8.32
C LYS A 337 0.77 35.47 9.70
N ASN A 338 1.64 35.36 10.67
CA ASN A 338 1.30 35.10 12.06
C ASN A 338 0.68 36.29 12.76
N PRO A 339 -0.01 36.10 13.88
CA PRO A 339 -0.59 37.20 14.68
C PRO A 339 0.44 38.20 15.19
N ASP A 340 1.69 37.82 15.38
CA ASP A 340 2.82 38.65 15.78
C ASP A 340 3.43 39.48 14.62
N GLY A 341 2.86 39.34 13.41
CA GLY A 341 3.33 40.04 12.20
C GLY A 341 4.46 39.31 11.46
N THR A 342 5.00 38.24 11.99
CA THR A 342 6.03 37.40 11.31
C THR A 342 5.43 36.67 10.12
N ILE A 343 6.25 36.40 9.09
CA ILE A 343 5.84 35.62 7.93
C ILE A 343 6.58 34.27 7.99
N THR A 344 5.82 33.21 8.11
CA THR A 344 6.33 31.84 8.01
C THR A 344 5.92 31.22 6.68
N GLU A 345 6.68 30.22 6.22
CA GLU A 345 6.35 29.39 5.08
C GLU A 345 5.79 28.07 5.59
N GLU A 346 4.64 27.65 5.07
CA GLU A 346 3.99 26.38 5.40
C GLU A 346 3.71 25.58 4.13
N ILE A 347 3.51 24.27 4.28
CA ILE A 347 3.06 23.41 3.21
C ILE A 347 1.55 23.26 3.29
N GLU A 348 0.85 23.85 2.34
CA GLU A 348 -0.60 23.73 2.20
C GLU A 348 -0.97 22.53 1.33
N LYS A 349 -1.92 21.73 1.79
CA LYS A 349 -2.54 20.67 1.02
C LYS A 349 -3.71 21.24 0.22
N ILE A 350 -3.61 21.22 -1.10
CA ILE A 350 -4.62 21.76 -2.01
C ILE A 350 -5.29 20.61 -2.75
N ILE A 351 -6.63 20.56 -2.72
CA ILE A 351 -7.41 19.62 -3.51
C ILE A 351 -7.44 20.11 -4.95
N ILE A 352 -6.96 19.32 -5.88
CA ILE A 352 -6.86 19.67 -7.30
C ILE A 352 -7.78 18.83 -8.18
N GLY A 353 -8.43 17.85 -7.60
CA GLY A 353 -9.42 17.01 -8.24
C GLY A 353 -10.12 16.12 -7.24
N GLU A 354 -11.36 15.82 -7.53
CA GLU A 354 -12.19 14.91 -6.74
C GLU A 354 -12.73 13.80 -7.63
N TYR A 355 -12.82 12.61 -7.06
CA TYR A 355 -13.45 11.46 -7.65
C TYR A 355 -14.54 10.97 -6.72
N ARG A 356 -15.81 11.17 -7.09
CA ARG A 356 -16.96 10.76 -6.30
C ARG A 356 -17.62 9.54 -6.91
N ALA A 357 -17.60 8.42 -6.21
CA ALA A 357 -18.20 7.17 -6.63
C ALA A 357 -18.60 6.30 -5.43
N LEU A 358 -19.43 5.27 -5.65
CA LEU A 358 -19.63 4.24 -4.65
C LEU A 358 -18.29 3.54 -4.37
N PRO A 359 -17.86 3.46 -3.10
CA PRO A 359 -16.59 2.86 -2.72
C PRO A 359 -16.66 1.34 -2.69
N ILE A 360 -17.09 0.73 -3.80
CA ILE A 360 -17.41 -0.69 -3.91
C ILE A 360 -16.73 -1.28 -5.14
N ARG A 361 -16.32 -2.53 -5.02
CA ARG A 361 -15.90 -3.41 -6.11
C ARG A 361 -16.64 -4.74 -6.01
N LEU A 362 -16.73 -5.49 -7.12
CA LEU A 362 -17.15 -6.88 -7.04
C LEU A 362 -16.21 -7.66 -6.11
N GLY A 363 -16.77 -8.41 -5.19
CA GLY A 363 -16.12 -9.01 -4.02
C GLY A 363 -15.90 -10.51 -4.10
N TRP A 364 -16.03 -11.15 -5.29
CA TRP A 364 -15.73 -12.58 -5.43
C TRP A 364 -14.24 -12.87 -5.61
N ALA A 365 -13.51 -11.97 -6.30
CA ALA A 365 -12.07 -12.14 -6.47
C ALA A 365 -11.32 -10.81 -6.59
N VAL A 366 -10.08 -10.81 -6.08
CA VAL A 366 -9.11 -9.71 -6.19
C VAL A 366 -7.71 -10.27 -6.45
N THR A 367 -6.80 -9.42 -6.95
CA THR A 367 -5.39 -9.84 -7.07
C THR A 367 -4.64 -9.68 -5.76
N ILE A 368 -3.53 -10.42 -5.61
CA ILE A 368 -2.60 -10.33 -4.46
C ILE A 368 -2.20 -8.87 -4.19
N HIS A 369 -1.86 -8.11 -5.24
CA HIS A 369 -1.47 -6.70 -5.10
C HIS A 369 -2.60 -5.82 -4.55
N LYS A 370 -3.84 -6.03 -5.01
CA LYS A 370 -5.01 -5.29 -4.52
C LYS A 370 -5.47 -5.74 -3.14
N ALA A 371 -5.12 -6.97 -2.75
CA ALA A 371 -5.38 -7.50 -1.41
C ALA A 371 -4.37 -6.99 -0.37
N GLN A 372 -3.28 -6.36 -0.79
CA GLN A 372 -2.31 -5.78 0.13
C GLN A 372 -2.99 -4.75 1.05
N GLY A 373 -2.70 -4.77 2.33
CA GLY A 373 -3.38 -3.95 3.34
C GLY A 373 -4.68 -4.55 3.90
N LEU A 374 -5.41 -5.40 3.16
CA LEU A 374 -6.66 -5.99 3.62
C LEU A 374 -6.46 -6.96 4.80
N THR A 375 -7.49 -7.08 5.64
CA THR A 375 -7.61 -8.09 6.69
C THR A 375 -8.90 -8.86 6.46
N LEU A 376 -8.78 -10.18 6.26
CA LEU A 376 -9.87 -11.04 5.85
C LEU A 376 -10.04 -12.18 6.87
N PRO A 377 -11.19 -12.27 7.57
CA PRO A 377 -11.50 -13.41 8.44
C PRO A 377 -11.48 -14.73 7.68
N GLU A 378 -12.05 -14.71 6.47
CA GLU A 378 -12.10 -15.84 5.54
C GLU A 378 -11.61 -15.43 4.15
N VAL A 379 -10.84 -16.32 3.50
CA VAL A 379 -10.27 -16.08 2.18
C VAL A 379 -9.98 -17.37 1.43
N ASN A 380 -10.32 -17.41 0.15
CA ASN A 380 -9.83 -18.41 -0.77
C ASN A 380 -8.56 -17.90 -1.48
N VAL A 381 -7.61 -18.78 -1.74
CA VAL A 381 -6.39 -18.45 -2.49
C VAL A 381 -6.27 -19.38 -3.68
N ASP A 382 -6.16 -18.79 -4.87
CA ASP A 382 -5.91 -19.48 -6.13
C ASP A 382 -4.75 -18.82 -6.87
N PHE A 383 -3.60 -19.47 -6.84
CA PHE A 383 -2.43 -19.00 -7.58
C PHE A 383 -2.47 -19.38 -9.08
N GLY A 384 -3.51 -20.09 -9.54
CA GLY A 384 -3.58 -20.55 -10.93
C GLY A 384 -2.35 -21.36 -11.32
N ASN A 385 -1.54 -20.85 -12.25
CA ASN A 385 -0.30 -21.50 -12.68
C ASN A 385 0.87 -21.36 -11.69
N GLY A 386 0.75 -20.55 -10.65
CA GLY A 386 1.75 -20.28 -9.63
C GLY A 386 1.88 -18.80 -9.29
N THR A 387 2.80 -18.52 -8.38
CA THR A 387 3.32 -17.16 -8.16
C THR A 387 4.46 -16.89 -9.15
N PHE A 388 4.74 -15.66 -9.43
CA PHE A 388 5.78 -15.27 -10.39
C PHE A 388 6.76 -14.20 -9.85
N ALA A 389 6.55 -13.74 -8.63
CA ALA A 389 7.42 -12.78 -7.97
C ALA A 389 7.62 -13.14 -6.49
N PRO A 390 8.77 -12.77 -5.90
CA PRO A 390 9.01 -12.94 -4.47
C PRO A 390 7.93 -12.29 -3.62
N GLY A 391 7.66 -12.87 -2.45
CA GLY A 391 6.71 -12.35 -1.46
C GLY A 391 5.23 -12.59 -1.77
N MET A 392 4.84 -12.95 -2.99
CA MET A 392 3.43 -13.09 -3.38
C MET A 392 2.66 -14.08 -2.50
N ALA A 393 3.24 -15.24 -2.20
CA ALA A 393 2.61 -16.25 -1.34
C ALA A 393 2.42 -15.70 0.09
N TYR A 394 3.44 -15.05 0.64
CA TYR A 394 3.35 -14.39 1.94
C TYR A 394 2.26 -13.31 1.98
N VAL A 395 2.22 -12.44 0.97
CA VAL A 395 1.19 -11.39 0.89
C VAL A 395 -0.20 -12.01 0.86
N ALA A 396 -0.44 -13.04 0.05
CA ALA A 396 -1.75 -13.69 -0.06
C ALA A 396 -2.19 -14.34 1.27
N PHE A 397 -1.32 -15.13 1.88
CA PHE A 397 -1.66 -15.88 3.11
C PHE A 397 -1.76 -14.96 4.33
N SER A 398 -0.94 -13.92 4.40
CA SER A 398 -0.98 -12.94 5.50
C SER A 398 -2.23 -12.06 5.49
N ARG A 399 -3.11 -12.17 4.48
CA ARG A 399 -4.43 -11.52 4.51
C ARG A 399 -5.37 -12.19 5.51
N ALA A 400 -5.26 -13.52 5.66
CA ALA A 400 -6.08 -14.27 6.59
C ALA A 400 -5.74 -13.94 8.06
N THR A 401 -6.77 -13.90 8.91
CA THR A 401 -6.59 -13.74 10.36
C THR A 401 -6.17 -15.05 11.04
N SER A 402 -6.45 -16.20 10.41
CA SER A 402 -6.09 -17.53 10.91
C SER A 402 -5.98 -18.55 9.77
N ALA A 403 -5.29 -19.67 10.00
CA ALA A 403 -5.24 -20.79 9.06
C ALA A 403 -6.63 -21.40 8.81
N LYS A 404 -7.52 -21.39 9.82
CA LYS A 404 -8.88 -21.91 9.70
C LYS A 404 -9.70 -21.12 8.68
N GLY A 405 -9.49 -19.81 8.61
CA GLY A 405 -10.14 -18.92 7.65
C GLY A 405 -9.49 -18.90 6.26
N LEU A 406 -8.43 -19.69 6.03
CA LEU A 406 -7.76 -19.75 4.74
C LEU A 406 -8.08 -21.03 4.00
N ARG A 407 -8.47 -20.92 2.72
CA ARG A 407 -8.74 -22.05 1.85
C ARG A 407 -7.92 -21.96 0.57
N LEU A 408 -7.16 -23.00 0.27
CA LEU A 408 -6.48 -23.14 -1.02
C LEU A 408 -7.42 -23.79 -2.03
N LEU A 409 -7.58 -23.20 -3.21
CA LEU A 409 -8.40 -23.78 -4.29
C LEU A 409 -7.60 -24.78 -5.14
N ARG A 410 -6.28 -24.78 -5.01
CA ARG A 410 -5.37 -25.81 -5.52
C ARG A 410 -4.26 -26.08 -4.52
N ARG A 411 -3.61 -27.24 -4.64
CA ARG A 411 -2.39 -27.53 -3.88
C ARG A 411 -1.29 -26.56 -4.28
N ILE A 412 -0.56 -26.08 -3.28
CA ILE A 412 0.67 -25.32 -3.50
C ILE A 412 1.88 -26.26 -3.55
N ARG A 413 2.94 -25.80 -4.14
CA ARG A 413 4.23 -26.50 -4.30
C ARG A 413 5.34 -25.59 -3.77
N ASP A 414 6.47 -26.14 -3.45
CA ASP A 414 7.64 -25.36 -2.98
C ASP A 414 7.97 -24.21 -3.94
N LYS A 415 7.90 -24.45 -5.25
CA LYS A 415 8.12 -23.41 -6.27
C LYS A 415 7.10 -22.28 -6.30
N ASP A 416 5.96 -22.43 -5.64
CA ASP A 416 4.96 -21.36 -5.49
C ASP A 416 5.33 -20.41 -4.32
N ILE A 417 6.39 -20.72 -3.56
CA ILE A 417 6.95 -19.89 -2.50
C ILE A 417 8.28 -19.33 -3.01
N ILE A 418 8.25 -18.12 -3.52
CA ILE A 418 9.43 -17.45 -4.04
C ILE A 418 9.86 -16.40 -3.01
N VAL A 419 11.13 -16.46 -2.61
CA VAL A 419 11.75 -15.52 -1.66
C VAL A 419 13.08 -15.04 -2.24
N ASP A 420 13.34 -13.74 -2.16
CA ASP A 420 14.64 -13.18 -2.53
C ASP A 420 15.59 -13.25 -1.34
N GLN A 421 16.56 -14.15 -1.40
CA GLN A 421 17.50 -14.38 -0.32
C GLN A 421 18.40 -13.16 -0.02
N ARG A 422 18.61 -12.27 -0.99
CA ARG A 422 19.32 -11.00 -0.77
C ARG A 422 18.55 -10.14 0.24
N LEU A 423 17.22 -10.11 0.14
CA LEU A 423 16.34 -9.35 1.02
C LEU A 423 16.23 -9.99 2.40
N VAL A 424 16.22 -11.32 2.48
CA VAL A 424 16.27 -12.02 3.79
C VAL A 424 17.53 -11.64 4.54
N LYS A 425 18.69 -11.75 3.89
CA LYS A 425 19.97 -11.35 4.48
C LYS A 425 19.98 -9.87 4.89
N PHE A 426 19.43 -8.98 4.05
CA PHE A 426 19.29 -7.56 4.40
C PHE A 426 18.47 -7.37 5.69
N TYR A 427 17.39 -8.13 5.88
CA TYR A 427 16.58 -8.05 7.10
C TYR A 427 17.30 -8.60 8.32
N GLU A 428 18.05 -9.70 8.19
CA GLU A 428 18.85 -10.28 9.28
C GLU A 428 19.92 -9.31 9.77
N GLU A 429 20.59 -8.59 8.83
CA GLU A 429 21.60 -7.58 9.13
C GLU A 429 20.99 -6.28 9.68
N THR A 430 19.82 -5.87 9.17
CA THR A 430 19.16 -4.60 9.55
C THR A 430 18.36 -4.71 10.84
N PHE A 431 17.73 -5.85 11.08
CA PHE A 431 16.86 -6.12 12.23
C PHE A 431 17.25 -7.44 12.92
N PRO A 432 18.41 -7.50 13.60
CA PRO A 432 18.87 -8.72 14.26
C PRO A 432 17.83 -9.30 15.20
N GLY A 433 17.50 -10.58 15.03
CA GLY A 433 16.54 -11.31 15.88
C GLY A 433 15.05 -11.07 15.57
N LYS A 434 14.73 -10.41 14.46
CA LYS A 434 13.35 -10.17 14.02
C LYS A 434 12.95 -11.06 12.83
#